data_61617664e83ec4c46b6a30058a16baf3
#
_entry.id   61617664e83ec4c46b6a30058a16baf3
#
_cell.length_a   1.000
_cell.length_b   1.000
_cell.length_c   1.000
_cell.angle_alpha   90.00
_cell.angle_beta   90.00
_cell.angle_gamma   90.00
#
_symmetry.space_group_name_H-M   'P 1'
#
loop_
_entity.id
_entity.type
_entity.pdbx_description
1 polymer ?
#
loop_
_entity_poly.entity_id
_entity_poly.type
_entity_poly.pdbx_seq_one_letter_code
_entity_poly.pdbx_strand_id
1 'polypeptide(L)'
;MGIVRYEEVRKKMASGDVILWKGAGFISWLIRRFTEFSHASLVLRLKEFQGLRDRRFLVEALASGVELRLLSRRLRGYSGEAWWFPLKADYQSKRSAIVAWALNQIGTPYDYGSLFKNILGRVSEDAHTYFCSELVFSSFKHAGLVSGQKAPRPGDIARWKCFEEPVKIYLPD
;
A
#
# COMPACT_ATOMS: atom_id res chain seq x y z
N MET A 1 5.24 -18.43 10.56
CA MET A 1 5.62 -17.40 9.58
C MET A 1 6.77 -16.59 10.15
N GLY A 2 7.97 -16.63 9.52
CA GLY A 2 9.16 -15.95 10.03
C GLY A 2 9.11 -14.44 9.76
N ILE A 3 9.75 -13.65 10.63
CA ILE A 3 10.00 -12.23 10.40
C ILE A 3 11.33 -12.13 9.64
N VAL A 4 11.36 -11.40 8.52
CA VAL A 4 12.51 -11.31 7.63
C VAL A 4 13.04 -9.87 7.57
N ARG A 5 14.35 -9.71 7.54
CA ARG A 5 14.95 -8.38 7.36
C ARG A 5 14.64 -7.84 5.97
N TYR A 6 14.30 -6.57 5.91
CA TYR A 6 14.02 -5.89 4.62
C TYR A 6 15.17 -6.02 3.62
N GLU A 7 16.44 -5.93 4.07
CA GLU A 7 17.62 -6.06 3.22
C GLU A 7 17.69 -7.41 2.49
N GLU A 8 17.21 -8.49 3.11
CA GLU A 8 17.26 -9.84 2.55
C GLU A 8 16.24 -10.01 1.43
N VAL A 9 15.10 -9.32 1.52
CA VAL A 9 13.98 -9.47 0.58
C VAL A 9 13.85 -8.30 -0.40
N ARG A 10 14.45 -7.14 -0.13
CA ARG A 10 14.27 -5.93 -0.97
C ARG A 10 14.58 -6.14 -2.45
N LYS A 11 15.56 -6.99 -2.77
CA LYS A 11 15.92 -7.29 -4.17
C LYS A 11 14.83 -8.06 -4.92
N LYS A 12 14.02 -8.84 -4.19
CA LYS A 12 12.88 -9.59 -4.72
C LYS A 12 11.64 -8.73 -4.89
N MET A 13 11.50 -7.66 -4.09
CA MET A 13 10.38 -6.74 -4.19
C MET A 13 10.36 -6.05 -5.55
N ALA A 14 9.20 -6.04 -6.20
CA ALA A 14 9.01 -5.48 -7.54
C ALA A 14 7.88 -4.44 -7.54
N SER A 15 7.86 -3.61 -8.58
CA SER A 15 6.78 -2.65 -8.79
C SER A 15 5.43 -3.38 -8.89
N GLY A 16 4.41 -2.86 -8.23
CA GLY A 16 3.08 -3.48 -8.17
C GLY A 16 2.89 -4.48 -7.02
N ASP A 17 3.93 -4.77 -6.22
CA ASP A 17 3.74 -5.42 -4.92
C ASP A 17 3.06 -4.47 -3.94
N VAL A 18 2.49 -4.99 -2.86
CA VAL A 18 1.79 -4.19 -1.85
C VAL A 18 2.45 -4.38 -0.47
N ILE A 19 2.53 -3.31 0.30
CA ILE A 19 2.83 -3.37 1.73
C ILE A 19 1.56 -3.03 2.49
N LEU A 20 1.14 -3.92 3.39
CA LEU A 20 0.08 -3.68 4.35
C LEU A 20 0.67 -3.45 5.74
N TRP A 21 0.13 -2.47 6.44
CA TRP A 21 0.65 -1.99 7.72
C TRP A 21 -0.33 -2.22 8.85
N LYS A 22 0.19 -2.73 9.99
CA LYS A 22 -0.53 -2.80 11.26
C LYS A 22 0.11 -1.78 12.20
N GLY A 23 -0.49 -0.61 12.35
CA GLY A 23 0.01 0.43 13.25
C GLY A 23 -0.14 0.04 14.73
N ALA A 24 0.75 0.54 15.60
CA ALA A 24 0.70 0.34 17.04
C ALA A 24 -0.09 1.43 17.80
N GLY A 25 -0.41 2.57 17.14
CA GLY A 25 -1.09 3.70 17.77
C GLY A 25 -2.58 3.46 18.09
N PHE A 26 -3.17 4.33 18.92
CA PHE A 26 -4.57 4.26 19.35
C PHE A 26 -5.55 4.26 18.16
N ILE A 27 -5.34 5.11 17.16
CA ILE A 27 -6.15 5.18 15.94
C ILE A 27 -6.04 3.84 15.16
N SER A 28 -4.83 3.31 15.02
CA SER A 28 -4.61 2.01 14.40
C SER A 28 -5.26 0.86 15.18
N TRP A 29 -5.31 0.96 16.51
CA TRP A 29 -6.02 -0.01 17.35
C TRP A 29 -7.52 0.03 17.10
N LEU A 30 -8.12 1.20 16.98
CA LEU A 30 -9.55 1.35 16.70
C LEU A 30 -9.91 0.81 15.30
N ILE A 31 -9.08 1.11 14.28
CA ILE A 31 -9.24 0.58 12.92
C ILE A 31 -9.11 -0.94 12.90
N ARG A 32 -8.16 -1.51 13.65
CA ARG A 32 -7.95 -2.97 13.74
C ARG A 32 -9.10 -3.73 14.38
N ARG A 33 -10.01 -3.04 15.07
CA ARG A 33 -11.25 -3.67 15.56
C ARG A 33 -12.16 -4.10 14.39
N PHE A 34 -11.99 -3.50 13.22
CA PHE A 34 -12.80 -3.76 12.02
C PHE A 34 -12.01 -4.37 10.85
N THR A 35 -10.67 -4.27 10.88
CA THR A 35 -9.78 -4.80 9.83
C THR A 35 -8.40 -5.12 10.40
N GLU A 36 -7.77 -6.18 9.90
CA GLU A 36 -6.45 -6.63 10.36
C GLU A 36 -5.34 -5.61 10.08
N PHE A 37 -5.44 -4.85 8.99
CA PHE A 37 -4.47 -3.86 8.56
C PHE A 37 -5.09 -2.45 8.56
N SER A 38 -4.29 -1.45 8.93
CA SER A 38 -4.70 -0.05 9.05
C SER A 38 -4.30 0.83 7.87
N HIS A 39 -3.36 0.37 7.01
CA HIS A 39 -2.87 1.15 5.87
C HIS A 39 -2.35 0.23 4.76
N ALA A 40 -2.39 0.71 3.51
CA ALA A 40 -1.90 0.03 2.32
C ALA A 40 -1.01 0.96 1.49
N SER A 41 0.08 0.43 0.95
CA SER A 41 1.03 1.15 0.10
C SER A 41 1.41 0.31 -1.10
N LEU A 42 1.59 0.94 -2.26
CA LEU A 42 2.05 0.27 -3.48
C LEU A 42 3.57 0.37 -3.60
N VAL A 43 4.25 -0.75 -3.85
CA VAL A 43 5.70 -0.78 -4.05
C VAL A 43 6.05 -0.31 -5.45
N LEU A 44 7.08 0.55 -5.55
CA LEU A 44 7.68 1.01 -6.79
C LEU A 44 9.19 0.74 -6.78
N ARG A 45 9.70 0.20 -7.88
CA ARG A 45 11.12 0.03 -8.18
C ARG A 45 11.49 0.80 -9.43
N LEU A 46 12.39 1.76 -9.30
CA LEU A 46 12.92 2.57 -10.40
C LEU A 46 14.21 1.91 -10.94
N LYS A 47 14.06 1.04 -11.95
CA LYS A 47 15.17 0.28 -12.52
C LYS A 47 16.04 1.11 -13.47
N GLU A 48 15.44 2.12 -14.08
CA GLU A 48 16.03 2.97 -15.11
C GLU A 48 17.13 3.87 -14.54
N PHE A 49 17.05 4.17 -13.25
CA PHE A 49 18.02 5.05 -12.58
C PHE A 49 19.01 4.23 -11.78
N GLN A 50 20.28 4.17 -12.24
CA GLN A 50 21.32 3.31 -11.66
C GLN A 50 21.47 3.48 -10.14
N GLY A 51 21.46 4.71 -9.62
CA GLY A 51 21.56 5.00 -8.18
C GLY A 51 20.33 4.56 -7.36
N LEU A 52 19.20 4.25 -7.99
CA LEU A 52 17.96 3.87 -7.36
C LEU A 52 17.59 2.38 -7.52
N ARG A 53 18.39 1.61 -8.27
CA ARG A 53 18.09 0.20 -8.60
C ARG A 53 17.76 -0.67 -7.40
N ASP A 54 18.49 -0.47 -6.29
CA ASP A 54 18.31 -1.24 -5.06
C ASP A 54 17.37 -0.57 -4.06
N ARG A 55 16.86 0.60 -4.37
CA ARG A 55 15.87 1.29 -3.56
C ARG A 55 14.46 0.79 -3.87
N ARG A 56 13.61 0.79 -2.84
CA ARG A 56 12.17 0.54 -2.99
C ARG A 56 11.44 1.75 -2.47
N PHE A 57 10.54 2.23 -3.29
CA PHE A 57 9.67 3.35 -2.97
C PHE A 57 8.27 2.84 -2.71
N LEU A 58 7.48 3.66 -2.06
CA LEU A 58 6.05 3.47 -1.84
C LEU A 58 5.31 4.60 -2.51
N VAL A 59 4.25 4.28 -3.23
CA VAL A 59 3.21 5.25 -3.59
C VAL A 59 2.13 5.10 -2.53
N GLU A 60 1.87 6.17 -1.78
CA GLU A 60 0.97 6.17 -0.63
C GLU A 60 -0.02 7.33 -0.72
N ALA A 61 -1.29 7.05 -0.45
CA ALA A 61 -2.27 8.09 -0.20
C ALA A 61 -2.26 8.43 1.29
N LEU A 62 -1.90 9.65 1.61
CA LEU A 62 -1.77 10.21 2.95
C LEU A 62 -2.68 11.44 3.12
N ALA A 63 -2.71 12.00 4.33
CA ALA A 63 -3.47 13.23 4.59
C ALA A 63 -3.04 14.42 3.72
N SER A 64 -1.78 14.48 3.32
CA SER A 64 -1.19 15.48 2.44
C SER A 64 -1.47 15.26 0.95
N GLY A 65 -2.01 14.11 0.57
CA GLY A 65 -2.21 13.69 -0.82
C GLY A 65 -1.47 12.40 -1.16
N VAL A 66 -1.31 12.14 -2.46
CA VAL A 66 -0.58 10.98 -2.95
C VAL A 66 0.91 11.31 -3.06
N GLU A 67 1.74 10.57 -2.33
CA GLU A 67 3.18 10.83 -2.20
C GLU A 67 4.04 9.63 -2.59
N LEU A 68 5.26 9.93 -3.00
CA LEU A 68 6.33 8.95 -3.19
C LEU A 68 7.26 8.96 -1.97
N ARG A 69 7.39 7.81 -1.29
CA ARG A 69 8.21 7.67 -0.08
C ARG A 69 9.21 6.54 -0.19
N LEU A 70 10.36 6.66 0.47
CA LEU A 70 11.36 5.59 0.52
C LEU A 70 10.95 4.54 1.55
N LEU A 71 10.78 3.27 1.12
CA LEU A 71 10.32 2.16 1.99
C LEU A 71 11.25 1.96 3.19
N SER A 72 12.58 1.97 3.00
CA SER A 72 13.53 1.81 4.10
C SER A 72 13.39 2.92 5.15
N ARG A 73 13.12 4.16 4.73
CA ARG A 73 12.88 5.28 5.66
C ARG A 73 11.55 5.12 6.40
N ARG A 74 10.54 4.58 5.72
CA ARG A 74 9.22 4.32 6.31
C ARG A 74 9.27 3.18 7.35
N LEU A 75 10.10 2.14 7.12
CA LEU A 75 10.27 1.01 8.02
C LEU A 75 11.07 1.38 9.29
N ARG A 76 12.08 2.27 9.14
CA ARG A 76 12.93 2.66 10.28
C ARG A 76 12.11 3.34 11.36
N GLY A 77 12.19 2.82 12.59
CA GLY A 77 11.42 3.34 13.73
C GLY A 77 9.91 3.09 13.64
N TYR A 78 9.44 2.25 12.71
CA TYR A 78 8.02 1.91 12.64
C TYR A 78 7.64 0.97 13.79
N SER A 79 6.84 1.45 14.72
CA SER A 79 6.43 0.72 15.93
C SER A 79 5.40 -0.39 15.69
N GLY A 80 4.89 -0.52 14.46
CA GLY A 80 3.91 -1.53 14.08
C GLY A 80 4.49 -2.69 13.29
N GLU A 81 3.65 -3.37 12.53
CA GLU A 81 4.06 -4.45 11.62
C GLU A 81 3.90 -4.02 10.17
N ALA A 82 4.85 -4.39 9.32
CA ALA A 82 4.80 -4.23 7.88
C ALA A 82 4.80 -5.61 7.22
N TRP A 83 3.87 -5.84 6.30
CA TRP A 83 3.69 -7.10 5.61
C TRP A 83 3.77 -6.88 4.11
N TRP A 84 4.74 -7.54 3.46
CA TRP A 84 4.93 -7.53 2.02
C TRP A 84 4.07 -8.60 1.37
N PHE A 85 3.26 -8.20 0.40
CA PHE A 85 2.40 -9.02 -0.43
C PHE A 85 2.96 -9.03 -1.87
N PRO A 86 3.75 -10.03 -2.26
CA PRO A 86 4.28 -10.14 -3.62
C PRO A 86 3.16 -10.41 -4.61
N LEU A 87 3.11 -9.69 -5.72
CA LEU A 87 2.22 -10.02 -6.82
C LEU A 87 2.72 -11.28 -7.53
N LYS A 88 1.85 -12.27 -7.75
CA LYS A 88 2.16 -13.54 -8.41
C LYS A 88 2.79 -13.36 -9.80
N ALA A 89 3.61 -14.31 -10.20
CA ALA A 89 4.28 -14.32 -11.50
C ALA A 89 3.29 -14.29 -12.67
N ASP A 90 2.13 -14.92 -12.54
CA ASP A 90 1.06 -14.95 -13.55
C ASP A 90 0.55 -13.55 -13.94
N TYR A 91 0.72 -12.57 -13.06
CA TYR A 91 0.30 -11.19 -13.27
C TYR A 91 1.46 -10.24 -13.59
N GLN A 92 2.64 -10.78 -13.95
CA GLN A 92 3.84 -9.98 -14.25
C GLN A 92 3.57 -8.91 -15.33
N SER A 93 2.81 -9.23 -16.36
CA SER A 93 2.43 -8.31 -17.45
C SER A 93 1.57 -7.11 -16.99
N LYS A 94 0.91 -7.24 -15.84
CA LYS A 94 0.02 -6.20 -15.30
C LYS A 94 0.76 -5.15 -14.46
N ARG A 95 2.01 -5.41 -14.04
CA ARG A 95 2.78 -4.53 -13.17
C ARG A 95 2.93 -3.10 -13.71
N SER A 96 3.19 -2.96 -14.99
CA SER A 96 3.35 -1.64 -15.63
C SER A 96 2.04 -0.83 -15.57
N ALA A 97 0.90 -1.45 -15.83
CA ALA A 97 -0.40 -0.77 -15.78
C ALA A 97 -0.76 -0.35 -14.35
N ILE A 98 -0.52 -1.22 -13.35
CA ILE A 98 -0.73 -0.92 -11.92
C ILE A 98 0.07 0.33 -11.55
N VAL A 99 1.37 0.33 -11.85
CA VAL A 99 2.29 1.38 -11.42
C VAL A 99 2.08 2.67 -12.19
N ALA A 100 1.87 2.62 -13.49
CA ALA A 100 1.61 3.80 -14.31
C ALA A 100 0.39 4.59 -13.81
N TRP A 101 -0.68 3.87 -13.49
CA TRP A 101 -1.87 4.50 -12.93
C TRP A 101 -1.57 5.18 -11.58
N ALA A 102 -0.89 4.49 -10.67
CA ALA A 102 -0.55 5.03 -9.35
C ALA A 102 0.39 6.24 -9.43
N LEU A 103 1.38 6.21 -10.33
CA LEU A 103 2.32 7.32 -10.53
C LEU A 103 1.61 8.58 -11.05
N ASN A 104 0.61 8.43 -11.90
CA ASN A 104 -0.20 9.55 -12.39
C ASN A 104 -1.05 10.21 -11.28
N GLN A 105 -1.19 9.58 -10.11
CA GLN A 105 -1.88 10.17 -8.98
C GLN A 105 -0.95 11.00 -8.07
N ILE A 106 0.39 10.89 -8.23
CA ILE A 106 1.34 11.63 -7.37
C ILE A 106 1.12 13.14 -7.51
N GLY A 107 1.06 13.82 -6.37
CA GLY A 107 0.82 15.26 -6.29
C GLY A 107 -0.66 15.65 -6.39
N THR A 108 -1.57 14.71 -6.63
CA THR A 108 -3.00 14.99 -6.56
C THR A 108 -3.36 15.29 -5.10
N PRO A 109 -3.86 16.51 -4.79
CA PRO A 109 -4.42 16.77 -3.49
C PRO A 109 -5.66 15.88 -3.32
N TYR A 110 -5.78 15.21 -2.20
CA TYR A 110 -7.01 14.49 -1.91
C TYR A 110 -8.14 15.49 -1.70
N ASP A 111 -9.16 15.44 -2.55
CA ASP A 111 -10.39 16.20 -2.35
C ASP A 111 -11.20 15.55 -1.21
N TYR A 112 -10.84 15.93 0.02
CA TYR A 112 -11.61 15.56 1.20
C TYR A 112 -13.07 16.01 1.10
N GLY A 113 -13.38 17.04 0.30
CA GLY A 113 -14.71 17.63 0.21
C GLY A 113 -15.74 16.75 -0.49
N SER A 114 -15.38 16.09 -1.57
CA SER A 114 -16.30 15.21 -2.33
C SER A 114 -16.54 13.88 -1.60
N LEU A 115 -15.54 13.38 -0.90
CA LEU A 115 -15.65 12.16 -0.08
C LEU A 115 -16.37 12.40 1.25
N PHE A 116 -16.15 13.54 1.90
CA PHE A 116 -16.90 13.94 3.08
C PHE A 116 -18.41 14.07 2.80
N LYS A 117 -18.80 14.56 1.63
CA LYS A 117 -20.23 14.65 1.26
C LYS A 117 -20.89 13.28 1.09
N ASN A 118 -20.15 12.26 0.69
CA ASN A 118 -20.68 10.90 0.53
C ASN A 118 -20.61 10.04 1.81
N ILE A 119 -19.87 10.49 2.84
CA ILE A 119 -19.64 9.80 4.11
C ILE A 119 -20.27 10.57 5.30
N LEU A 120 -20.97 11.66 5.05
CA LEU A 120 -21.60 12.51 6.07
C LEU A 120 -22.58 11.69 6.95
N GLY A 121 -22.02 11.12 8.01
CA GLY A 121 -22.71 10.33 9.04
C GLY A 121 -21.81 9.42 9.85
N ARG A 122 -20.56 9.17 9.43
CA ARG A 122 -19.64 8.29 10.18
C ARG A 122 -18.20 8.81 10.13
N VAL A 123 -17.83 9.43 11.23
CA VAL A 123 -16.50 9.58 11.85
C VAL A 123 -15.26 9.64 10.95
N SER A 124 -14.52 10.74 11.08
CA SER A 124 -13.29 11.14 10.39
C SER A 124 -12.11 10.10 10.38
N GLU A 125 -12.17 9.06 11.17
CA GLU A 125 -11.13 8.03 11.30
C GLU A 125 -11.21 6.98 10.18
N ASP A 126 -12.40 6.68 9.67
CA ASP A 126 -12.57 5.76 8.53
C ASP A 126 -12.07 6.36 7.21
N ALA A 127 -12.02 7.69 7.08
CA ALA A 127 -11.59 8.36 5.86
C ALA A 127 -10.15 7.98 5.49
N HIS A 128 -9.19 8.07 6.41
CA HIS A 128 -7.78 7.73 6.14
C HIS A 128 -7.57 6.28 5.68
N THR A 129 -8.37 5.37 6.22
CA THR A 129 -8.30 3.94 5.88
C THR A 129 -8.83 3.66 4.47
N TYR A 130 -9.84 4.41 4.04
CA TYR A 130 -10.37 4.27 2.69
C TYR A 130 -9.41 4.81 1.63
N PHE A 131 -8.72 5.92 1.86
CA PHE A 131 -7.85 6.56 0.88
C PHE A 131 -6.67 5.69 0.45
N CYS A 132 -5.96 5.10 1.39
CA CYS A 132 -4.80 4.28 1.08
C CYS A 132 -5.20 2.99 0.34
N SER A 133 -6.29 2.34 0.74
CA SER A 133 -6.79 1.16 0.06
C SER A 133 -7.45 1.48 -1.28
N GLU A 134 -8.02 2.67 -1.45
CA GLU A 134 -8.58 3.14 -2.72
C GLU A 134 -7.52 3.33 -3.79
N LEU A 135 -6.36 3.91 -3.45
CA LEU A 135 -5.21 4.04 -4.35
C LEU A 135 -4.78 2.68 -4.88
N VAL A 136 -4.58 1.71 -3.98
CA VAL A 136 -4.19 0.35 -4.35
C VAL A 136 -5.29 -0.32 -5.17
N PHE A 137 -6.54 -0.25 -4.72
CA PHE A 137 -7.68 -0.85 -5.42
C PHE A 137 -7.84 -0.30 -6.84
N SER A 138 -7.79 1.02 -7.01
CA SER A 138 -7.95 1.67 -8.32
C SER A 138 -6.81 1.32 -9.27
N SER A 139 -5.57 1.20 -8.76
CA SER A 139 -4.41 0.75 -9.54
C SER A 139 -4.61 -0.68 -10.08
N PHE A 140 -5.07 -1.59 -9.22
CA PHE A 140 -5.32 -2.98 -9.58
C PHE A 140 -6.55 -3.15 -10.48
N LYS A 141 -7.59 -2.35 -10.25
CA LYS A 141 -8.78 -2.30 -11.08
C LYS A 141 -8.46 -1.80 -12.49
N HIS A 142 -7.65 -0.74 -12.61
CA HIS A 142 -7.18 -0.25 -13.90
C HIS A 142 -6.40 -1.32 -14.69
N ALA A 143 -5.61 -2.14 -13.99
CA ALA A 143 -4.89 -3.27 -14.58
C ALA A 143 -5.79 -4.51 -14.88
N GLY A 144 -7.07 -4.47 -14.50
CA GLY A 144 -8.01 -5.57 -14.72
C GLY A 144 -7.82 -6.76 -13.78
N LEU A 145 -7.20 -6.57 -12.62
CA LEU A 145 -6.95 -7.64 -11.64
C LEU A 145 -8.05 -7.78 -10.59
N VAL A 146 -8.76 -6.71 -10.32
CA VAL A 146 -9.87 -6.67 -9.37
C VAL A 146 -11.05 -5.93 -10.00
N SER A 147 -12.25 -6.18 -9.49
CA SER A 147 -13.48 -5.54 -9.95
C SER A 147 -14.28 -5.03 -8.75
N GLY A 148 -15.24 -4.16 -9.01
CA GLY A 148 -16.12 -3.58 -7.99
C GLY A 148 -16.26 -2.07 -8.14
N GLN A 149 -17.22 -1.50 -7.41
CA GLN A 149 -17.48 -0.06 -7.42
C GLN A 149 -16.92 0.63 -6.17
N LYS A 150 -16.75 -0.10 -5.07
CA LYS A 150 -16.30 0.41 -3.78
C LYS A 150 -14.92 -0.15 -3.43
N ALA A 151 -14.03 0.73 -2.99
CA ALA A 151 -12.72 0.32 -2.48
C ALA A 151 -12.88 -0.57 -1.24
N PRO A 152 -12.10 -1.65 -1.14
CA PRO A 152 -12.06 -2.52 0.03
C PRO A 152 -11.34 -1.83 1.18
N ARG A 153 -11.46 -2.37 2.38
CA ARG A 153 -10.57 -2.03 3.50
C ARG A 153 -9.17 -2.62 3.27
N PRO A 154 -8.10 -2.07 3.89
CA PRO A 154 -6.75 -2.63 3.76
C PRO A 154 -6.66 -4.13 4.06
N GLY A 155 -7.38 -4.63 5.07
CA GLY A 155 -7.41 -6.05 5.40
C GLY A 155 -8.09 -6.94 4.35
N ASP A 156 -8.99 -6.40 3.54
CA ASP A 156 -9.61 -7.15 2.45
C ASP A 156 -8.64 -7.32 1.26
N ILE A 157 -7.71 -6.37 1.06
CA ILE A 157 -6.63 -6.47 0.07
C ILE A 157 -5.76 -7.70 0.35
N ALA A 158 -5.51 -8.02 1.63
CA ALA A 158 -4.74 -9.20 2.03
C ALA A 158 -5.33 -10.53 1.51
N ARG A 159 -6.62 -10.55 1.19
CA ARG A 159 -7.34 -11.74 0.71
C ARG A 159 -7.36 -11.88 -0.81
N TRP A 160 -6.76 -10.96 -1.55
CA TRP A 160 -6.75 -11.02 -3.00
C TRP A 160 -5.92 -12.21 -3.48
N LYS A 161 -6.49 -12.98 -4.39
CA LYS A 161 -5.87 -14.20 -4.94
C LYS A 161 -4.66 -13.94 -5.83
N CYS A 162 -4.44 -12.68 -6.21
CA CYS A 162 -3.31 -12.27 -7.06
C CYS A 162 -1.97 -12.16 -6.31
N PHE A 163 -1.96 -12.30 -4.98
CA PHE A 163 -0.73 -12.27 -4.19
C PHE A 163 -0.23 -13.67 -3.84
N GLU A 164 1.09 -13.79 -3.70
CA GLU A 164 1.76 -14.90 -3.04
C GLU A 164 1.55 -14.83 -1.51
N GLU A 165 2.06 -15.84 -0.78
CA GLU A 165 2.07 -15.81 0.68
C GLU A 165 2.80 -14.56 1.21
N PRO A 166 2.18 -13.81 2.12
CA PRO A 166 2.75 -12.57 2.63
C PRO A 166 3.96 -12.82 3.54
N VAL A 167 4.87 -11.86 3.55
CA VAL A 167 6.09 -11.90 4.37
C VAL A 167 6.11 -10.71 5.32
N LYS A 168 6.21 -10.98 6.62
CA LYS A 168 6.41 -9.91 7.62
C LYS A 168 7.84 -9.40 7.52
N ILE A 169 8.00 -8.10 7.30
CA ILE A 169 9.30 -7.45 7.10
C ILE A 169 9.58 -6.43 8.21
N TYR A 170 10.86 -6.25 8.51
CA TYR A 170 11.33 -5.20 9.42
C TYR A 170 12.67 -4.64 8.96
N LEU A 171 13.03 -3.46 9.45
CA LEU A 171 14.36 -2.86 9.32
C LEU A 171 14.86 -2.56 10.73
N PRO A 172 15.97 -3.17 11.17
CA PRO A 172 16.58 -2.80 12.45
C PRO A 172 17.09 -1.36 12.40
N ASP A 173 17.13 -0.71 13.53
CA ASP A 173 17.67 0.64 13.73
C ASP A 173 19.18 0.70 13.45
#